data_4e6303a0a63690484139d1fbaa95a435
#
_entry.id   4e6303a0a63690484139d1fbaa95a435
#
_cell.length_a   1.000
_cell.length_b   1.000
_cell.length_c   1.000
_cell.angle_alpha   90.00
_cell.angle_beta   90.00
_cell.angle_gamma   90.00
#
_symmetry.space_group_name_H-M   'P 1'
#
loop_
_entity.id
_entity.type
_entity.pdbx_description
1 polymer ?
#
loop_
_entity_poly.entity_id
_entity_poly.type
_entity_poly.pdbx_seq_one_letter_code
_entity_poly.pdbx_strand_id
1 'polypeptide(L)'
;MGIILAAIIAVVILAVVLLGSDISTVKNGSPYDYPDKTWGEVLDESCKNSDWSSFTSEDGDSVVEYNGVVKSTGVDLCIQFKVDDDEFEIAYMEVDGENCSLLEIASVVAVLFED
;
A
#
# COMPACT_ATOMS: atom_id res chain seq x y z
N MET A 1 6.24 13.61 -7.77
CA MET A 1 4.96 14.17 -7.97
C MET A 1 3.82 13.22 -7.78
N GLY A 2 3.37 13.17 -6.57
CA GLY A 2 2.25 12.32 -6.21
C GLY A 2 0.97 12.64 -6.97
N ILE A 3 0.88 13.84 -7.50
CA ILE A 3 -0.31 14.27 -8.21
C ILE A 3 -0.59 13.43 -9.45
N ILE A 4 0.44 13.06 -10.16
CA ILE A 4 0.27 12.26 -11.37
C ILE A 4 -0.31 10.91 -11.05
N LEU A 5 0.17 10.33 -9.97
CA LEU A 5 -0.32 9.03 -9.55
C LEU A 5 -1.77 9.11 -9.09
N ALA A 6 -2.11 10.17 -8.40
CA ALA A 6 -3.48 10.35 -7.96
C ALA A 6 -4.44 10.41 -9.15
N ALA A 7 -4.02 11.03 -10.24
CA ALA A 7 -4.85 11.07 -11.43
C ALA A 7 -5.05 9.69 -12.04
N ILE A 8 -4.02 8.86 -12.00
CA ILE A 8 -4.12 7.49 -12.49
C ILE A 8 -5.10 6.70 -11.64
N ILE A 9 -5.03 6.87 -10.36
CA ILE A 9 -5.93 6.17 -9.44
C ILE A 9 -7.38 6.47 -9.75
N ALA A 10 -7.67 7.71 -10.06
CA ALA A 10 -9.05 8.12 -10.30
C ALA A 10 -9.68 7.41 -11.49
N VAL A 11 -8.88 6.96 -12.42
CA VAL A 11 -9.39 6.37 -13.67
C VAL A 11 -10.00 4.99 -13.46
N VAL A 12 -9.62 4.28 -12.42
CA VAL A 12 -9.89 2.85 -12.34
C VAL A 12 -10.90 2.44 -11.30
N ILE A 13 -11.64 3.37 -10.80
CA ILE A 13 -12.59 3.10 -9.72
C ILE A 13 -13.61 2.04 -10.08
N LEU A 14 -13.93 1.92 -11.34
CA LEU A 14 -15.03 1.06 -11.77
C LEU A 14 -14.82 -0.42 -11.48
N ALA A 15 -13.58 -0.85 -11.34
CA ALA A 15 -13.31 -2.26 -11.16
C ALA A 15 -13.31 -2.71 -9.72
N VAL A 16 -13.40 -1.79 -8.80
CA VAL A 16 -13.15 -2.05 -7.39
C VAL A 16 -14.04 -3.12 -6.78
N VAL A 17 -15.30 -3.15 -7.18
CA VAL A 17 -16.28 -4.02 -6.53
C VAL A 17 -15.89 -5.49 -6.55
N LEU A 18 -15.18 -5.89 -7.57
CA LEU A 18 -14.87 -7.30 -7.76
C LEU A 18 -13.58 -7.75 -7.08
N LEU A 19 -12.84 -6.83 -6.48
CA LEU A 19 -11.47 -7.11 -6.07
C LEU A 19 -11.23 -7.10 -4.58
N GLY A 20 -12.28 -7.29 -3.78
CA GLY A 20 -12.12 -7.34 -2.33
C GLY A 20 -11.11 -8.38 -1.86
N SER A 21 -10.98 -9.48 -2.59
CA SER A 21 -10.04 -10.54 -2.22
C SER A 21 -8.58 -10.11 -2.34
N ASP A 22 -8.28 -9.16 -3.21
CA ASP A 22 -6.91 -8.66 -3.34
C ASP A 22 -6.48 -7.89 -2.10
N ILE A 23 -7.41 -7.15 -1.50
CA ILE A 23 -7.12 -6.47 -0.24
C ILE A 23 -6.77 -7.49 0.83
N SER A 24 -7.51 -8.58 0.92
CA SER A 24 -7.22 -9.63 1.89
C SER A 24 -5.86 -10.27 1.63
N THR A 25 -5.51 -10.46 0.37
CA THR A 25 -4.20 -11.02 0.01
C THR A 25 -3.07 -10.17 0.58
N VAL A 26 -3.17 -8.85 0.42
CA VAL A 26 -2.14 -7.96 0.95
C VAL A 26 -2.18 -7.90 2.46
N LYS A 27 -3.36 -7.75 3.05
CA LYS A 27 -3.48 -7.65 4.52
C LYS A 27 -2.91 -8.87 5.22
N ASN A 28 -3.11 -10.04 4.65
CA ASN A 28 -2.67 -11.30 5.26
C ASN A 28 -1.28 -11.72 4.83
N GLY A 29 -0.64 -10.93 3.98
CA GLY A 29 0.69 -11.22 3.49
C GLY A 29 1.75 -10.48 4.29
N SER A 30 2.99 -10.89 4.08
CA SER A 30 4.15 -10.32 4.78
C SER A 30 5.25 -10.00 3.80
N PRO A 31 6.10 -8.99 4.10
CA PRO A 31 7.30 -8.79 3.29
C PRO A 31 8.21 -9.99 3.40
N TYR A 32 9.00 -10.22 2.37
CA TYR A 32 9.90 -11.35 2.34
C TYR A 32 10.82 -11.40 3.56
N ASP A 33 11.34 -10.25 3.95
CA ASP A 33 12.31 -10.16 5.05
C ASP A 33 11.66 -10.14 6.44
N TYR A 34 10.33 -10.04 6.51
CA TYR A 34 9.64 -9.93 7.79
C TYR A 34 8.43 -10.85 7.81
N PRO A 35 8.66 -12.18 7.77
CA PRO A 35 7.55 -13.13 7.61
C PRO A 35 6.68 -13.32 8.83
N ASP A 36 7.09 -12.79 9.97
CA ASP A 36 6.37 -13.01 11.22
C ASP A 36 5.19 -12.05 11.43
N LYS A 37 5.10 -11.00 10.64
CA LYS A 37 4.06 -9.99 10.77
C LYS A 37 3.40 -9.75 9.43
N THR A 38 2.11 -9.49 9.43
CA THR A 38 1.40 -9.18 8.20
C THR A 38 1.27 -7.67 8.01
N TRP A 39 1.06 -7.28 6.77
CA TRP A 39 0.82 -5.87 6.45
C TRP A 39 -0.38 -5.31 7.22
N GLY A 40 -1.45 -6.10 7.29
CA GLY A 40 -2.64 -5.66 8.03
C GLY A 40 -2.35 -5.38 9.48
N GLU A 41 -1.61 -6.28 10.14
CA GLU A 41 -1.26 -6.10 11.54
C GLU A 41 -0.39 -4.88 11.77
N VAL A 42 0.65 -4.74 10.95
CA VAL A 42 1.64 -3.67 11.13
C VAL A 42 1.01 -2.31 10.88
N LEU A 43 0.22 -2.20 9.82
CA LEU A 43 -0.40 -0.92 9.49
C LEU A 43 -1.49 -0.55 10.49
N ASP A 44 -2.21 -1.54 11.02
CA ASP A 44 -3.18 -1.30 12.08
C ASP A 44 -2.53 -0.74 13.34
N GLU A 45 -1.39 -1.31 13.70
CA GLU A 45 -0.69 -0.89 14.91
C GLU A 45 0.01 0.45 14.76
N SER A 46 0.57 0.70 13.60
CA SER A 46 1.43 1.86 13.39
C SER A 46 0.68 3.09 12.87
N CYS A 47 -0.50 2.90 12.32
CA CYS A 47 -1.22 3.97 11.64
C CYS A 47 -2.64 4.09 12.15
N LYS A 48 -3.22 5.27 11.93
CA LYS A 48 -4.63 5.54 12.19
C LYS A 48 -5.28 6.03 10.92
N ASN A 49 -6.62 6.07 10.91
CA ASN A 49 -7.40 6.51 9.76
C ASN A 49 -7.10 5.68 8.52
N SER A 50 -6.92 4.39 8.73
CA SER A 50 -6.57 3.47 7.64
C SER A 50 -7.69 3.29 6.65
N ASP A 51 -7.36 3.33 5.37
CA ASP A 51 -8.32 3.14 4.30
C ASP A 51 -7.69 2.24 3.23
N TRP A 52 -8.33 1.13 2.94
CA TRP A 52 -7.88 0.17 1.94
C TRP A 52 -8.84 0.19 0.76
N SER A 53 -8.28 0.19 -0.44
CA SER A 53 -9.09 0.10 -1.65
C SER A 53 -8.35 -0.73 -2.69
N SER A 54 -9.08 -1.18 -3.70
CA SER A 54 -8.46 -1.92 -4.79
C SER A 54 -9.03 -1.44 -6.12
N PHE A 55 -8.21 -1.54 -7.15
CA PHE A 55 -8.60 -1.10 -8.48
C PHE A 55 -7.73 -1.77 -9.52
N THR A 56 -8.13 -1.65 -10.79
CA THR A 56 -7.33 -2.14 -11.92
C THR A 56 -6.71 -0.93 -12.60
N SER A 57 -5.39 -0.96 -12.80
CA SER A 57 -4.70 0.14 -13.45
C SER A 57 -4.98 0.16 -14.95
N GLU A 58 -4.54 1.23 -15.61
CA GLU A 58 -4.71 1.34 -17.05
C GLU A 58 -4.01 0.21 -17.81
N ASP A 59 -2.95 -0.31 -17.24
CA ASP A 59 -2.19 -1.41 -17.83
C ASP A 59 -2.82 -2.77 -17.56
N GLY A 60 -3.91 -2.81 -16.82
CA GLY A 60 -4.56 -4.07 -16.50
C GLY A 60 -4.07 -4.75 -15.24
N ASP A 61 -3.23 -4.09 -14.47
CA ASP A 61 -2.71 -4.65 -13.21
C ASP A 61 -3.69 -4.47 -12.07
N SER A 62 -3.78 -5.47 -11.21
CA SER A 62 -4.56 -5.35 -9.99
C SER A 62 -3.72 -4.61 -8.96
N VAL A 63 -4.29 -3.56 -8.37
CA VAL A 63 -3.59 -2.72 -7.40
C VAL A 63 -4.42 -2.62 -6.13
N VAL A 64 -3.75 -2.76 -4.99
CA VAL A 64 -4.35 -2.48 -3.69
C VAL A 64 -3.68 -1.23 -3.15
N GLU A 65 -4.48 -0.25 -2.73
CA GLU A 65 -3.95 0.99 -2.20
C GLU A 65 -4.30 1.12 -0.73
N TYR A 66 -3.31 1.49 0.06
CA TYR A 66 -3.47 1.78 1.46
C TYR A 66 -3.19 3.25 1.73
N ASN A 67 -4.05 3.90 2.49
CA ASN A 67 -3.83 5.26 2.96
C ASN A 67 -4.05 5.31 4.46
N GLY A 68 -3.15 5.97 5.17
CA GLY A 68 -3.28 6.12 6.61
C GLY A 68 -2.35 7.20 7.12
N VAL A 69 -2.37 7.41 8.43
CA VAL A 69 -1.53 8.41 9.09
C VAL A 69 -0.66 7.69 10.11
N VAL A 70 0.65 7.86 10.02
CA VAL A 70 1.57 7.22 10.96
C VAL A 70 1.42 7.87 12.32
N LYS A 71 1.09 7.07 13.34
CA LYS A 71 0.77 7.59 14.66
C LYS A 71 1.92 8.35 15.31
N SER A 72 3.14 7.84 15.15
CA SER A 72 4.30 8.41 15.83
C SER A 72 4.73 9.75 15.28
N THR A 73 4.46 10.01 14.00
CA THR A 73 4.95 11.22 13.33
C THR A 73 3.85 12.11 12.80
N GLY A 74 2.65 11.58 12.61
CA GLY A 74 1.54 12.33 12.02
C GLY A 74 1.64 12.49 10.52
N VAL A 75 2.56 11.79 9.85
CA VAL A 75 2.69 11.93 8.41
C VAL A 75 1.71 11.04 7.67
N ASP A 76 1.27 11.49 6.51
CA ASP A 76 0.42 10.69 5.65
C ASP A 76 1.24 9.63 4.93
N LEU A 77 0.70 8.41 4.88
CA LEU A 77 1.35 7.29 4.22
C LEU A 77 0.42 6.72 3.17
N CYS A 78 0.89 6.59 1.95
CA CYS A 78 0.16 5.94 0.87
C CYS A 78 1.05 4.85 0.29
N ILE A 79 0.51 3.64 0.18
CA ILE A 79 1.25 2.51 -0.41
C ILE A 79 0.37 1.88 -1.46
N GLN A 80 0.94 1.61 -2.64
CA GLN A 80 0.25 0.84 -3.67
C GLN A 80 0.96 -0.47 -3.88
N PHE A 81 0.21 -1.54 -3.81
CA PHE A 81 0.70 -2.91 -3.99
C PHE A 81 0.17 -3.43 -5.30
N LYS A 82 1.04 -3.99 -6.12
CA LYS A 82 0.63 -4.69 -7.32
C LYS A 82 0.43 -6.16 -6.97
N VAL A 83 -0.75 -6.68 -7.25
CA VAL A 83 -1.13 -8.04 -6.86
C VAL A 83 -1.20 -8.93 -8.09
N ASP A 84 -0.62 -10.12 -7.98
CA ASP A 84 -0.64 -11.14 -9.03
C ASP A 84 -1.01 -12.46 -8.39
N ASP A 85 -2.27 -12.85 -8.50
CA ASP A 85 -2.83 -14.02 -7.82
C ASP A 85 -2.68 -13.90 -6.31
N ASP A 86 -1.82 -14.70 -5.71
CA ASP A 86 -1.61 -14.68 -4.25
C ASP A 86 -0.28 -14.02 -3.87
N GLU A 87 0.38 -13.39 -4.84
CA GLU A 87 1.63 -12.68 -4.60
C GLU A 87 1.43 -11.19 -4.82
N PHE A 88 2.26 -10.39 -4.16
CA PHE A 88 2.19 -8.95 -4.36
C PHE A 88 3.54 -8.31 -4.06
N GLU A 89 3.70 -7.10 -4.56
CA GLU A 89 4.89 -6.30 -4.31
C GLU A 89 4.49 -4.84 -4.18
N ILE A 90 5.32 -4.06 -3.52
CA ILE A 90 5.09 -2.62 -3.44
C ILE A 90 5.45 -2.00 -4.79
N ALA A 91 4.48 -1.36 -5.41
CA ALA A 91 4.69 -0.69 -6.70
C ALA A 91 4.97 0.78 -6.53
N TYR A 92 4.50 1.38 -5.42
CA TYR A 92 4.62 2.82 -5.24
C TYR A 92 4.35 3.17 -3.78
N MET A 93 5.02 4.21 -3.29
CA MET A 93 4.80 4.70 -1.94
C MET A 93 4.99 6.21 -1.89
N GLU A 94 4.13 6.88 -1.13
CA GLU A 94 4.26 8.30 -0.82
C GLU A 94 4.27 8.48 0.69
N VAL A 95 5.11 9.39 1.14
CA VAL A 95 5.12 9.85 2.52
C VAL A 95 4.91 11.37 2.48
N ASP A 96 3.83 11.83 3.10
CA ASP A 96 3.47 13.25 3.14
C ASP A 96 3.33 13.84 1.73
N GLY A 97 2.83 13.03 0.78
CA GLY A 97 2.60 13.49 -0.58
C GLY A 97 3.80 13.43 -1.49
N GLU A 98 4.96 13.00 -0.99
CA GLU A 98 6.17 12.88 -1.80
C GLU A 98 6.46 11.41 -2.08
N ASN A 99 6.71 11.11 -3.35
CA ASN A 99 6.97 9.72 -3.70
C ASN A 99 8.35 9.29 -3.25
N CYS A 100 8.44 8.02 -2.87
CA CYS A 100 9.66 7.44 -2.32
C CYS A 100 10.45 6.71 -3.40
N SER A 101 11.77 6.79 -3.31
CA SER A 101 12.64 5.95 -4.12
C SER A 101 12.62 4.53 -3.57
N LEU A 102 13.19 3.60 -4.31
CA LEU A 102 13.27 2.21 -3.85
C LEU A 102 13.97 2.10 -2.51
N LEU A 103 15.02 2.85 -2.32
CA LEU A 103 15.76 2.83 -1.07
C LEU A 103 14.92 3.39 0.07
N GLU A 104 14.18 4.45 -0.19
CA GLU A 104 13.29 5.03 0.81
C GLU A 104 12.16 4.09 1.17
N ILE A 105 11.60 3.39 0.17
CA ILE A 105 10.57 2.38 0.43
C ILE A 105 11.11 1.32 1.36
N ALA A 106 12.31 0.80 1.10
CA ALA A 106 12.91 -0.20 1.95
C ALA A 106 13.09 0.30 3.37
N SER A 107 13.48 1.57 3.53
CA SER A 107 13.64 2.16 4.85
C SER A 107 12.31 2.25 5.60
N VAL A 108 11.25 2.65 4.91
CA VAL A 108 9.93 2.74 5.54
C VAL A 108 9.44 1.37 5.97
N VAL A 109 9.61 0.36 5.11
CA VAL A 109 9.22 -1.01 5.46
C VAL A 109 9.98 -1.47 6.70
N ALA A 110 11.27 -1.21 6.78
CA ALA A 110 12.06 -1.58 7.93
C ALA A 110 11.54 -0.92 9.20
N VAL A 111 11.25 0.37 9.14
CA VAL A 111 10.72 1.09 10.30
C VAL A 111 9.39 0.50 10.75
N LEU A 112 8.52 0.21 9.82
CA LEU A 112 7.20 -0.32 10.15
C LEU A 112 7.27 -1.73 10.75
N PHE A 113 8.11 -2.59 10.19
CA PHE A 113 8.10 -4.00 10.56
C PHE A 113 9.09 -4.38 11.66
N GLU A 114 10.12 -3.58 11.87
CA GLU A 114 11.11 -3.88 12.91
C GLU A 114 10.71 -3.36 14.28
N ASP A 115 9.70 -2.56 14.33
CA ASP A 115 9.32 -1.89 15.57
C ASP A 115 8.54 -2.79 16.53
#